data_e52b2614163130e8c98655c49164ece2
#
_entry.id   e52b2614163130e8c98655c49164ece2
#
_cell.length_a   1.000
_cell.length_b   1.000
_cell.length_c   1.000
_cell.angle_alpha   90.00
_cell.angle_beta   90.00
_cell.angle_gamma   90.00
#
_symmetry.space_group_name_H-M   'P 1'
#
loop_
_entity.id
_entity.type
_entity.pdbx_description
1 polymer ?
#
loop_
_entity_poly.entity_id
_entity_poly.type
_entity_poly.pdbx_seq_one_letter_code
_entity_poly.pdbx_strand_id
1 'polypeptide(L)'
;MSNQLKIKISIADRVYPMTILPEQEEGLRKAAKKIEFMIKQFEQSYAVRDKQDVLAMCALQFAAQTEQKAIDRSSDVVLAEDKLKALNDLLDKHLV
;
A
#
# COMPACT_ATOMS: atom_id res chain seq x y z
N MET A 1 -18.60 -24.49 0.69
CA MET A 1 -18.80 -24.01 -0.68
C MET A 1 -17.92 -22.81 -0.92
N SER A 2 -17.15 -22.87 -1.96
CA SER A 2 -16.28 -21.77 -2.30
C SER A 2 -17.08 -20.68 -3.02
N ASN A 3 -17.18 -19.49 -2.40
CA ASN A 3 -17.74 -18.31 -3.04
C ASN A 3 -16.67 -17.63 -3.90
N GLN A 4 -16.07 -18.40 -4.82
CA GLN A 4 -15.03 -17.86 -5.67
C GLN A 4 -15.63 -17.12 -6.84
N LEU A 5 -15.03 -15.97 -7.14
CA LEU A 5 -15.43 -15.11 -8.24
C LEU A 5 -14.30 -15.05 -9.26
N LYS A 6 -14.63 -15.25 -10.52
CA LYS A 6 -13.68 -15.13 -11.62
C LYS A 6 -13.80 -13.74 -12.22
N ILE A 7 -12.70 -12.98 -12.21
CA ILE A 7 -12.67 -11.66 -12.79
C ILE A 7 -11.48 -11.51 -13.73
N LYS A 8 -11.50 -10.46 -14.53
CA LYS A 8 -10.39 -10.10 -15.41
C LYS A 8 -9.92 -8.71 -15.05
N ILE A 9 -8.61 -8.57 -14.83
CA ILE A 9 -7.98 -7.28 -14.50
C ILE A 9 -7.04 -6.91 -15.65
N SER A 10 -7.18 -5.69 -16.16
CA SER A 10 -6.29 -5.16 -17.19
C SER A 10 -5.20 -4.33 -16.56
N ILE A 11 -3.95 -4.65 -16.86
CA ILE A 11 -2.77 -3.90 -16.41
C ILE A 11 -1.77 -3.84 -17.56
N ALA A 12 -1.32 -2.64 -17.91
CA ALA A 12 -0.29 -2.42 -18.92
C ALA A 12 -0.63 -3.11 -20.25
N ASP A 13 -1.85 -2.93 -20.72
CA ASP A 13 -2.37 -3.44 -21.98
C ASP A 13 -2.54 -4.97 -22.03
N ARG A 14 -2.44 -5.63 -20.91
CA ARG A 14 -2.68 -7.07 -20.79
C ARG A 14 -3.82 -7.36 -19.86
N VAL A 15 -4.53 -8.46 -20.12
CA VAL A 15 -5.65 -8.91 -19.32
C VAL A 15 -5.23 -10.14 -18.51
N TYR A 16 -5.47 -10.08 -17.21
CA TYR A 16 -5.11 -11.15 -16.28
C TYR A 16 -6.38 -11.75 -15.67
N PRO A 17 -6.71 -13.01 -15.98
CA PRO A 17 -7.83 -13.68 -15.30
C PRO A 17 -7.42 -14.04 -13.88
N MET A 18 -8.31 -13.81 -12.94
CA MET A 18 -8.06 -14.08 -11.53
C MET A 18 -9.26 -14.72 -10.88
N THR A 19 -8.99 -15.63 -9.96
CA THR A 19 -10.03 -16.23 -9.12
C THR A 19 -9.85 -15.67 -7.72
N ILE A 20 -10.86 -14.97 -7.21
CA ILE A 20 -10.78 -14.23 -5.96
C ILE A 20 -12.02 -14.48 -5.11
N LEU A 21 -11.98 -14.04 -3.87
CA LEU A 21 -13.17 -13.96 -3.03
C LEU A 21 -13.94 -12.68 -3.39
N PRO A 22 -15.29 -12.73 -3.34
CA PRO A 22 -16.09 -11.53 -3.68
C PRO A 22 -15.71 -10.28 -2.92
N GLU A 23 -15.33 -10.40 -1.66
CA GLU A 23 -14.93 -9.26 -0.83
C GLU A 23 -13.61 -8.63 -1.25
N GLN A 24 -12.84 -9.29 -2.12
CA GLN A 24 -11.58 -8.77 -2.63
C GLN A 24 -11.75 -7.97 -3.92
N GLU A 25 -12.91 -8.08 -4.59
CA GLU A 25 -13.09 -7.50 -5.91
C GLU A 25 -12.93 -5.97 -5.93
N GLU A 26 -13.57 -5.29 -5.02
CA GLU A 26 -13.51 -3.82 -4.97
C GLU A 26 -12.09 -3.32 -4.79
N GLY A 27 -11.35 -3.91 -3.85
CA GLY A 27 -9.98 -3.52 -3.58
C GLY A 27 -9.05 -3.78 -4.76
N LEU A 28 -9.20 -4.95 -5.41
CA LEU A 28 -8.38 -5.29 -6.57
C LEU A 28 -8.65 -4.37 -7.77
N ARG A 29 -9.92 -4.03 -8.02
CA ARG A 29 -10.26 -3.12 -9.11
C ARG A 29 -9.75 -1.70 -8.84
N LYS A 30 -9.83 -1.23 -7.61
CA LYS A 30 -9.24 0.06 -7.21
C LYS A 30 -7.73 0.05 -7.36
N ALA A 31 -7.08 -1.05 -6.95
CA ALA A 31 -5.64 -1.20 -7.09
C ALA A 31 -5.21 -1.17 -8.56
N ALA A 32 -5.94 -1.85 -9.43
CA ALA A 32 -5.65 -1.85 -10.86
C ALA A 32 -5.76 -0.45 -11.46
N LYS A 33 -6.79 0.31 -11.10
CA LYS A 33 -6.95 1.70 -11.55
C LYS A 33 -5.79 2.57 -11.06
N LYS A 34 -5.35 2.37 -9.85
CA LYS A 34 -4.23 3.12 -9.27
C LYS A 34 -2.93 2.82 -10.01
N ILE A 35 -2.70 1.57 -10.36
CA ILE A 35 -1.54 1.17 -11.15
C ILE A 35 -1.59 1.83 -12.53
N GLU A 36 -2.74 1.78 -13.21
CA GLU A 36 -2.89 2.41 -14.53
C GLU A 36 -2.62 3.91 -14.48
N PHE A 37 -3.10 4.58 -13.45
CA PHE A 37 -2.85 6.01 -13.25
C PHE A 37 -1.35 6.28 -13.09
N MET A 38 -0.66 5.47 -12.29
CA MET A 38 0.78 5.63 -12.07
C MET A 38 1.58 5.33 -13.32
N ILE A 39 1.18 4.34 -14.11
CA ILE A 39 1.81 4.06 -15.40
C ILE A 39 1.80 5.30 -16.26
N LYS A 40 0.65 5.94 -16.39
CA LYS A 40 0.53 7.17 -17.21
C LYS A 40 1.40 8.30 -16.67
N GLN A 41 1.44 8.48 -15.36
CA GLN A 41 2.28 9.51 -14.75
C GLN A 41 3.76 9.28 -15.03
N PHE A 42 4.25 8.05 -14.86
CA PHE A 42 5.65 7.74 -15.10
C PHE A 42 6.01 7.84 -16.56
N GLU A 43 5.12 7.44 -17.47
CA GLU A 43 5.36 7.57 -18.90
C GLU A 43 5.46 9.03 -19.34
N GLN A 44 4.73 9.92 -18.68
CA GLN A 44 4.79 11.36 -18.98
C GLN A 44 6.00 12.06 -18.37
N SER A 45 6.44 11.59 -17.19
CA SER A 45 7.47 12.28 -16.40
C SER A 45 8.88 11.72 -16.63
N TYR A 46 9.00 10.48 -17.09
CA TYR A 46 10.28 9.79 -17.23
C TYR A 46 10.39 9.13 -18.58
N ALA A 47 11.63 9.05 -19.09
CA ALA A 47 11.92 8.29 -20.30
C ALA A 47 11.96 6.80 -19.95
N VAL A 48 10.84 6.12 -20.12
CA VAL A 48 10.77 4.67 -19.88
C VAL A 48 10.93 3.94 -21.22
N ARG A 49 11.62 2.80 -21.18
CA ARG A 49 11.91 2.02 -22.39
C ARG A 49 10.71 1.19 -22.83
N ASP A 50 10.02 0.56 -21.87
CA ASP A 50 8.91 -0.34 -22.16
C ASP A 50 8.01 -0.46 -20.95
N LYS A 51 6.98 -1.29 -21.07
CA LYS A 51 6.03 -1.50 -19.98
C LYS A 51 6.66 -2.20 -18.77
N GLN A 52 7.66 -3.03 -18.98
CA GLN A 52 8.35 -3.68 -17.88
C GLN A 52 9.06 -2.65 -17.00
N ASP A 53 9.74 -1.67 -17.59
CA ASP A 53 10.40 -0.61 -16.84
C ASP A 53 9.40 0.20 -16.02
N VAL A 54 8.30 0.60 -16.64
CA VAL A 54 7.30 1.41 -15.93
C VAL A 54 6.60 0.62 -14.82
N LEU A 55 6.36 -0.67 -15.04
CA LEU A 55 5.78 -1.54 -14.01
C LEU A 55 6.74 -1.74 -12.84
N ALA A 56 8.04 -1.86 -13.13
CA ALA A 56 9.06 -1.94 -12.08
C ALA A 56 9.07 -0.67 -11.24
N MET A 57 8.96 0.49 -11.86
CA MET A 57 8.87 1.77 -11.15
C MET A 57 7.61 1.85 -10.28
N CYS A 58 6.48 1.39 -10.81
CA CYS A 58 5.23 1.34 -10.03
C CYS A 58 5.37 0.41 -8.83
N ALA A 59 5.95 -0.77 -9.02
CA ALA A 59 6.15 -1.73 -7.95
C ALA A 59 7.05 -1.16 -6.86
N LEU A 60 8.15 -0.51 -7.25
CA LEU A 60 9.06 0.12 -6.29
C LEU A 60 8.36 1.23 -5.50
N GLN A 61 7.56 2.05 -6.18
CA GLN A 61 6.81 3.13 -5.55
C GLN A 61 5.83 2.59 -4.51
N PHE A 62 5.05 1.57 -4.85
CA PHE A 62 4.10 0.97 -3.92
C PHE A 62 4.80 0.28 -2.74
N ALA A 63 5.88 -0.44 -3.01
CA ALA A 63 6.64 -1.10 -1.95
C ALA A 63 7.26 -0.07 -1.01
N ALA A 64 7.81 1.02 -1.56
CA ALA A 64 8.38 2.10 -0.76
C ALA A 64 7.32 2.77 0.12
N GLN A 65 6.12 2.99 -0.41
CA GLN A 65 5.01 3.56 0.38
C GLN A 65 4.61 2.63 1.53
N THR A 66 4.57 1.33 1.28
CA THR A 66 4.24 0.34 2.30
C THR A 66 5.30 0.31 3.39
N GLU A 67 6.58 0.34 3.03
CA GLU A 67 7.68 0.38 4.00
C GLU A 67 7.66 1.67 4.80
N GLN A 68 7.38 2.80 4.16
CA GLN A 68 7.31 4.09 4.85
C GLN A 68 6.15 4.12 5.86
N LYS A 69 5.00 3.56 5.51
CA LYS A 69 3.87 3.44 6.44
C LYS A 69 4.22 2.58 7.63
N ALA A 70 4.95 1.49 7.43
CA ALA A 70 5.38 0.63 8.52
C ALA A 70 6.35 1.36 9.46
N ILE A 71 7.29 2.14 8.90
CA ILE A 71 8.22 2.96 9.68
C ILE A 71 7.47 4.03 10.48
N ASP A 72 6.56 4.75 9.84
CA ASP A 72 5.75 5.81 10.48
C ASP A 72 4.90 5.23 11.61
N ARG A 73 4.28 4.08 11.38
CA ARG A 73 3.45 3.42 12.38
C ARG A 73 4.29 2.96 13.58
N SER A 74 5.48 2.41 13.36
CA SER A 74 6.40 2.04 14.43
C SER A 74 6.82 3.25 15.24
N SER A 75 7.16 4.37 14.58
CA SER A 75 7.52 5.61 15.25
C SER A 75 6.38 6.16 16.09
N ASP A 76 5.16 6.14 15.57
CA ASP A 76 3.98 6.60 16.29
C ASP A 76 3.71 5.77 17.54
N VAL A 77 3.86 4.45 17.45
CA VAL A 77 3.68 3.55 18.58
C VAL A 77 4.74 3.82 19.65
N VAL A 78 6.00 3.95 19.27
CA VAL A 78 7.09 4.25 20.21
C VAL A 78 6.87 5.59 20.90
N LEU A 79 6.49 6.63 20.14
CA LEU A 79 6.21 7.94 20.73
C LEU A 79 5.03 7.89 21.69
N ALA A 80 3.98 7.15 21.38
CA ALA A 80 2.83 7.00 22.24
C ALA A 80 3.20 6.27 23.53
N GLU A 81 4.00 5.21 23.45
CA GLU A 81 4.48 4.47 24.62
C GLU A 81 5.36 5.35 25.52
N ASP A 82 6.28 6.12 24.92
CA ASP A 82 7.16 7.02 25.65
C ASP A 82 6.38 8.12 26.38
N LYS A 83 5.37 8.69 25.72
CA LYS A 83 4.51 9.70 26.33
C LYS A 83 3.70 9.14 27.49
N LEU A 84 3.16 7.94 27.33
CA LEU A 84 2.40 7.27 28.38
C LEU A 84 3.29 6.96 29.59
N LYS A 85 4.50 6.47 29.33
CA LYS A 85 5.46 6.19 30.39
C LYS A 85 5.84 7.46 31.15
N ALA A 86 6.10 8.56 30.44
CA ALA A 86 6.43 9.83 31.04
C ALA A 86 5.29 10.33 31.93
N LEU A 87 4.05 10.18 31.48
CA LEU A 87 2.87 10.55 32.27
C LEU A 87 2.74 9.70 33.52
N ASN A 88 2.93 8.39 33.41
CA ASN A 88 2.89 7.49 34.54
C ASN A 88 3.97 7.83 35.58
N ASP A 89 5.19 8.12 35.13
CA ASP A 89 6.30 8.51 36.02
C ASP A 89 5.97 9.82 36.76
N LEU A 90 5.36 10.77 36.05
CA LEU A 90 4.95 12.04 36.65
C LEU A 90 3.87 11.83 37.72
N LEU A 91 2.88 11.00 37.45
CA LEU A 91 1.81 10.67 38.38
C LEU A 91 2.36 9.97 39.64
N ASP A 92 3.28 9.04 39.45
CA ASP A 92 3.90 8.33 40.58
C ASP A 92 4.63 9.28 41.50
N LYS A 93 5.32 10.30 40.95
CA LYS A 93 6.01 11.30 41.76
C LYS A 93 5.08 12.22 42.54
N HIS A 94 3.86 12.43 42.06
CA HIS A 94 2.87 13.31 42.69
C HIS A 94 1.93 12.60 43.66
N LEU A 95 1.81 11.28 43.56
CA LEU A 95 0.92 10.49 44.37
C LEU A 95 1.59 9.91 45.62
N VAL A 96 2.86 10.08 45.78
CA VAL A 96 3.60 9.60 46.99
C VAL A 96 3.59 10.65 48.07
#